data_cac3684b2e3e1cf26ace2e63a7f5f250
#
_entry.id   cac3684b2e3e1cf26ace2e63a7f5f250
#
_cell.length_a   1.000
_cell.length_b   1.000
_cell.length_c   1.000
_cell.angle_alpha   90.00
_cell.angle_beta   90.00
_cell.angle_gamma   90.00
#
_symmetry.space_group_name_H-M   'P 1'
#
loop_
_entity.id
_entity.type
_entity.pdbx_description
1 polymer ?
#
loop_
_entity_poly.entity_id
_entity_poly.type
_entity_poly.pdbx_seq_one_letter_code
_entity_poly.pdbx_strand_id
1 'polypeptide(L)'
;FQGQATNLAQAVPDSQTVVFCGSKEQSSFKDTSVCAFDYQQQRVNLEIECAEPIKKIVSTTHYFAVTSNTKMKLYRYNPPSLVLQHVFAKNEEAPCDIIELTDVSIRVALCGNNSNGELKITSYPSVQNDEIVINAANHPISTIKFCNAKQYLANLSSNKNSGPLVATASTHG
;
A
#
# COMPACT_ATOMS: atom_id res chain seq x y z
N PHE A 1 -12.51 -1.45 -21.67
CA PHE A 1 -12.89 -2.07 -20.37
C PHE A 1 -14.40 -2.32 -20.21
N GLN A 2 -15.20 -2.24 -21.26
CA GLN A 2 -16.61 -2.58 -21.13
C GLN A 2 -16.78 -4.07 -20.79
N GLY A 3 -17.45 -4.34 -19.66
CA GLY A 3 -17.78 -5.71 -19.23
C GLY A 3 -16.71 -6.47 -18.45
N GLN A 4 -15.64 -5.81 -17.99
CA GLN A 4 -14.63 -6.48 -17.16
C GLN A 4 -14.82 -6.15 -15.67
N ALA A 5 -14.96 -7.18 -14.85
CA ALA A 5 -15.04 -7.03 -13.40
C ALA A 5 -13.63 -6.78 -12.83
N THR A 6 -13.52 -5.77 -11.96
CA THR A 6 -12.33 -5.50 -11.16
C THR A 6 -12.66 -5.67 -9.69
N ASN A 7 -11.78 -6.32 -8.91
CA ASN A 7 -11.96 -6.45 -7.47
C ASN A 7 -11.52 -5.21 -6.70
N LEU A 8 -10.42 -4.62 -7.16
CA LEU A 8 -9.79 -3.48 -6.51
C LEU A 8 -9.34 -2.49 -7.56
N ALA A 9 -9.57 -1.21 -7.32
CA ALA A 9 -9.04 -0.14 -8.15
C ALA A 9 -8.67 1.06 -7.28
N GLN A 10 -7.57 1.71 -7.62
CA GLN A 10 -7.06 2.87 -6.94
C GLN A 10 -6.55 3.88 -7.97
N ALA A 11 -7.08 5.10 -7.94
CA ALA A 11 -6.54 6.18 -8.74
C ALA A 11 -5.16 6.61 -8.22
N VAL A 12 -4.24 6.86 -9.12
CA VAL A 12 -2.92 7.42 -8.78
C VAL A 12 -3.07 8.93 -8.67
N PRO A 13 -2.74 9.54 -7.51
CA PRO A 13 -2.83 10.99 -7.33
C PRO A 13 -2.03 11.75 -8.40
N ASP A 14 -2.56 12.88 -8.83
CA ASP A 14 -1.94 13.80 -9.81
C ASP A 14 -1.50 13.12 -11.13
N SER A 15 -2.18 12.03 -11.50
CA SER A 15 -1.86 11.21 -12.66
C SER A 15 -3.14 10.78 -13.39
N GLN A 16 -2.97 10.39 -14.63
CA GLN A 16 -4.04 9.81 -15.46
C GLN A 16 -4.04 8.28 -15.40
N THR A 17 -3.52 7.73 -14.32
CA THR A 17 -3.34 6.29 -14.14
C THR A 17 -4.28 5.76 -13.07
N VAL A 18 -4.84 4.60 -13.33
CA VAL A 18 -5.57 3.78 -12.35
C VAL A 18 -4.82 2.46 -12.20
N VAL A 19 -4.53 2.09 -10.96
CA VAL A 19 -4.01 0.76 -10.63
C VAL A 19 -5.18 -0.12 -10.21
N PHE A 20 -5.26 -1.30 -10.78
CA PHE A 20 -6.34 -2.22 -10.48
C PHE A 20 -5.86 -3.68 -10.49
N CYS A 21 -6.61 -4.56 -9.87
CA CYS A 21 -6.48 -6.00 -10.07
C CYS A 21 -7.76 -6.59 -10.67
N GLY A 22 -7.59 -7.69 -11.39
CA GLY A 22 -8.70 -8.42 -11.98
C GLY A 22 -9.54 -9.17 -10.94
N SER A 23 -10.53 -9.90 -11.43
CA SER A 23 -11.42 -10.74 -10.63
C SER A 23 -11.34 -12.19 -11.10
N LYS A 24 -11.67 -13.12 -10.20
CA LYS A 24 -11.72 -14.56 -10.52
C LYS A 24 -12.76 -14.90 -11.60
N GLU A 25 -13.82 -14.14 -11.69
CA GLU A 25 -15.05 -14.64 -12.28
C GLU A 25 -15.32 -14.20 -13.72
N GLN A 26 -14.79 -13.10 -14.22
CA GLN A 26 -15.11 -12.61 -15.59
C GLN A 26 -14.11 -11.58 -16.13
N SER A 27 -12.85 -11.68 -15.82
CA SER A 27 -11.87 -10.68 -16.23
C SER A 27 -10.79 -11.30 -17.13
N SER A 28 -10.36 -10.55 -18.12
CA SER A 28 -9.12 -10.85 -18.86
C SER A 28 -7.90 -10.75 -17.95
N PHE A 29 -8.06 -10.12 -16.78
CA PHE A 29 -7.02 -9.97 -15.77
C PHE A 29 -7.36 -10.81 -14.53
N LYS A 30 -6.42 -11.61 -14.09
CA LYS A 30 -6.56 -12.46 -12.89
C LYS A 30 -6.60 -11.63 -11.61
N ASP A 31 -7.15 -12.17 -10.53
CA ASP A 31 -7.08 -11.60 -9.19
C ASP A 31 -5.64 -11.60 -8.60
N THR A 32 -4.70 -12.25 -9.29
CA THR A 32 -3.26 -12.23 -9.01
C THR A 32 -2.50 -11.21 -9.88
N SER A 33 -3.16 -10.56 -10.85
CA SER A 33 -2.51 -9.57 -11.73
C SER A 33 -2.86 -8.16 -11.31
N VAL A 34 -1.84 -7.32 -11.17
CA VAL A 34 -1.97 -5.87 -10.95
C VAL A 34 -1.62 -5.14 -12.22
N CYS A 35 -2.51 -4.28 -12.67
CA CYS A 35 -2.34 -3.50 -13.87
C CYS A 35 -2.37 -2.01 -13.57
N ALA A 36 -1.52 -1.24 -14.24
CA ALA A 36 -1.62 0.22 -14.28
C ALA A 36 -2.13 0.64 -15.67
N PHE A 37 -3.29 1.24 -15.69
CA PHE A 37 -3.99 1.69 -16.90
C PHE A 37 -3.96 3.21 -16.99
N ASP A 38 -3.46 3.69 -18.13
CA ASP A 38 -3.52 5.11 -18.50
C ASP A 38 -4.85 5.34 -19.25
N TYR A 39 -5.75 6.11 -18.61
CA TYR A 39 -7.07 6.35 -19.19
C TYR A 39 -7.05 7.40 -20.32
N GLN A 40 -6.01 8.23 -20.43
CA GLN A 40 -5.87 9.14 -21.53
C GLN A 40 -5.37 8.42 -22.78
N GLN A 41 -4.36 7.56 -22.62
CA GLN A 41 -3.81 6.75 -23.71
C GLN A 41 -4.61 5.49 -23.99
N GLN A 42 -5.60 5.17 -23.16
CA GLN A 42 -6.46 3.98 -23.25
C GLN A 42 -5.67 2.67 -23.32
N ARG A 43 -4.58 2.56 -22.55
CA ARG A 43 -3.72 1.37 -22.56
C ARG A 43 -3.23 0.98 -21.18
N VAL A 44 -2.92 -0.30 -21.03
CA VAL A 44 -2.19 -0.83 -19.89
C VAL A 44 -0.70 -0.54 -20.08
N ASN A 45 -0.10 0.23 -19.19
CA ASN A 45 1.33 0.57 -19.22
C ASN A 45 2.18 -0.38 -18.39
N LEU A 46 1.56 -1.08 -17.44
CA LEU A 46 2.25 -2.00 -16.52
C LEU A 46 1.31 -3.15 -16.16
N GLU A 47 1.81 -4.36 -16.24
CA GLU A 47 1.15 -5.56 -15.73
C GLU A 47 2.15 -6.38 -14.91
N ILE A 48 1.76 -6.75 -13.69
CA ILE A 48 2.59 -7.52 -12.76
C ILE A 48 1.77 -8.71 -12.28
N GLU A 49 2.28 -9.91 -12.49
CA GLU A 49 1.70 -11.13 -11.92
C GLU A 49 2.28 -11.41 -10.52
N CYS A 50 1.40 -11.63 -9.56
CA CYS A 50 1.71 -12.00 -8.19
C CYS A 50 1.41 -13.49 -7.97
N ALA A 51 2.11 -14.12 -7.01
CA ALA A 51 1.89 -15.53 -6.69
C ALA A 51 0.57 -15.79 -5.92
N GLU A 52 0.02 -14.77 -5.28
CA GLU A 52 -1.17 -14.85 -4.44
C GLU A 52 -2.20 -13.80 -4.87
N PRO A 53 -3.49 -14.05 -4.62
CA PRO A 53 -4.54 -13.07 -4.86
C PRO A 53 -4.28 -11.76 -4.13
N ILE A 54 -4.52 -10.66 -4.81
CA ILE A 54 -4.36 -9.32 -4.28
C ILE A 54 -5.54 -8.99 -3.37
N LYS A 55 -5.25 -8.49 -2.17
CA LYS A 55 -6.23 -8.10 -1.15
C LYS A 55 -6.40 -6.59 -1.06
N LYS A 56 -5.32 -5.85 -1.31
CA LYS A 56 -5.36 -4.39 -1.26
C LYS A 56 -4.36 -3.76 -2.20
N ILE A 57 -4.73 -2.61 -2.71
CA ILE A 57 -3.87 -1.72 -3.50
C ILE A 57 -3.91 -0.35 -2.83
N VAL A 58 -2.75 0.25 -2.64
CA VAL A 58 -2.60 1.63 -2.17
C VAL A 58 -1.62 2.34 -3.09
N SER A 59 -1.92 3.56 -3.51
CA SER A 59 -1.08 4.30 -4.44
C SER A 59 -0.79 5.72 -3.96
N THR A 60 0.37 6.21 -4.32
CA THR A 60 0.81 7.61 -4.24
C THR A 60 1.22 8.07 -5.63
N THR A 61 1.75 9.27 -5.76
CA THR A 61 2.14 9.82 -7.07
C THR A 61 3.23 8.97 -7.77
N HIS A 62 4.23 8.48 -7.04
CA HIS A 62 5.37 7.76 -7.63
C HIS A 62 5.41 6.27 -7.29
N TYR A 63 4.60 5.81 -6.32
CA TYR A 63 4.65 4.43 -5.83
C TYR A 63 3.26 3.82 -5.67
N PHE A 64 3.20 2.50 -5.72
CA PHE A 64 2.04 1.74 -5.28
C PHE A 64 2.46 0.50 -4.51
N ALA A 65 1.67 0.16 -3.51
CA ALA A 65 1.82 -1.07 -2.75
C ALA A 65 0.66 -2.01 -3.06
N VAL A 66 0.98 -3.30 -3.13
CA VAL A 66 0.00 -4.38 -3.23
C VAL A 66 0.21 -5.35 -2.08
N THR A 67 -0.87 -5.81 -1.46
CA THR A 67 -0.82 -6.81 -0.41
C THR A 67 -1.61 -8.05 -0.79
N SER A 68 -1.08 -9.19 -0.41
CA SER A 68 -1.77 -10.48 -0.29
C SER A 68 -1.93 -10.83 1.19
N ASN A 69 -2.43 -12.03 1.51
CA ASN A 69 -2.61 -12.44 2.90
C ASN A 69 -1.32 -12.50 3.73
N THR A 70 -0.16 -12.63 3.08
CA THR A 70 1.12 -12.87 3.76
C THR A 70 2.24 -11.94 3.33
N LYS A 71 2.02 -11.15 2.27
CA LYS A 71 3.09 -10.37 1.64
C LYS A 71 2.62 -8.98 1.25
N MET A 72 3.52 -8.02 1.37
CA MET A 72 3.40 -6.70 0.76
C MET A 72 4.55 -6.49 -0.20
N LYS A 73 4.25 -5.93 -1.36
CA LYS A 73 5.23 -5.50 -2.35
C LYS A 73 4.99 -4.04 -2.69
N LEU A 74 6.05 -3.25 -2.66
CA LEU A 74 6.06 -1.84 -3.05
C LEU A 74 6.76 -1.70 -4.39
N TYR A 75 6.10 -1.04 -5.31
CA TYR A 75 6.61 -0.77 -6.64
C TYR A 75 6.71 0.73 -6.89
N ARG A 76 7.68 1.10 -7.70
CA ARG A 76 7.78 2.43 -8.31
C ARG A 76 7.13 2.39 -9.70
N TYR A 77 6.46 3.46 -10.10
CA TYR A 77 5.86 3.55 -11.43
C TYR A 77 6.88 3.80 -12.54
N ASN A 78 7.85 4.70 -12.29
CA ASN A 78 8.78 5.15 -13.33
C ASN A 78 10.21 5.33 -12.78
N PRO A 79 11.20 4.55 -13.27
CA PRO A 79 11.00 3.33 -14.06
C PRO A 79 10.28 2.25 -13.23
N PRO A 80 9.48 1.37 -13.86
CA PRO A 80 8.80 0.30 -13.17
C PRO A 80 9.77 -0.63 -12.47
N SER A 81 9.66 -0.75 -11.15
CA SER A 81 10.57 -1.60 -10.36
C SER A 81 9.96 -2.00 -9.02
N LEU A 82 10.24 -3.23 -8.57
CA LEU A 82 10.01 -3.66 -7.21
C LEU A 82 11.09 -3.02 -6.32
N VAL A 83 10.70 -2.21 -5.35
CA VAL A 83 11.64 -1.48 -4.48
C VAL A 83 11.68 -2.04 -3.06
N LEU A 84 10.60 -2.67 -2.59
CA LEU A 84 10.53 -3.24 -1.25
C LEU A 84 9.58 -4.44 -1.24
N GLN A 85 9.92 -5.47 -0.46
CA GLN A 85 9.05 -6.59 -0.17
C GLN A 85 9.12 -6.93 1.31
N HIS A 86 7.95 -7.12 1.93
CA HIS A 86 7.81 -7.64 3.28
C HIS A 86 6.94 -8.88 3.32
N VAL A 87 7.30 -9.79 4.21
CA VAL A 87 6.46 -10.93 4.61
C VAL A 87 5.95 -10.62 6.02
N PHE A 88 4.68 -10.93 6.28
CA PHE A 88 4.05 -10.74 7.58
C PHE A 88 3.18 -11.94 7.95
N ALA A 89 2.73 -12.00 9.20
CA ALA A 89 1.82 -13.04 9.65
C ALA A 89 0.52 -13.00 8.84
N LYS A 90 -0.04 -14.17 8.53
CA LYS A 90 -1.26 -14.27 7.74
C LYS A 90 -2.35 -13.36 8.29
N ASN A 91 -2.85 -12.48 7.45
CA ASN A 91 -3.93 -11.56 7.75
C ASN A 91 -4.87 -11.45 6.54
N GLU A 92 -6.15 -11.82 6.73
CA GLU A 92 -7.14 -11.88 5.64
C GLU A 92 -7.48 -10.48 5.09
N GLU A 93 -7.41 -9.44 5.93
CA GLU A 93 -7.63 -8.06 5.52
C GLU A 93 -6.38 -7.44 4.86
N ALA A 94 -5.20 -8.03 5.12
CA ALA A 94 -3.91 -7.61 4.60
C ALA A 94 -3.70 -6.07 4.62
N PRO A 95 -3.97 -5.38 5.74
CA PRO A 95 -3.98 -3.94 5.78
C PRO A 95 -2.58 -3.38 5.59
N CYS A 96 -2.49 -2.37 4.75
CA CYS A 96 -1.29 -1.53 4.63
C CYS A 96 -1.70 -0.11 4.25
N ASP A 97 -0.80 0.81 4.48
CA ASP A 97 -0.87 2.15 3.91
C ASP A 97 0.52 2.68 3.62
N ILE A 98 0.61 3.63 2.71
CA ILE A 98 1.87 4.24 2.30
C ILE A 98 1.72 5.76 2.29
N ILE A 99 2.78 6.46 2.67
CA ILE A 99 2.87 7.90 2.56
C ILE A 99 4.18 8.30 1.93
N GLU A 100 4.08 9.06 0.87
CA GLU A 100 5.23 9.62 0.16
C GLU A 100 5.73 10.83 0.92
N LEU A 101 7.00 10.82 1.28
CA LEU A 101 7.68 11.94 1.97
C LEU A 101 8.33 12.86 0.94
N THR A 102 8.94 12.26 -0.07
CA THR A 102 9.51 12.92 -1.25
C THR A 102 9.31 12.01 -2.46
N ASP A 103 9.63 12.48 -3.65
CA ASP A 103 9.62 11.67 -4.90
C ASP A 103 10.52 10.42 -4.87
N VAL A 104 11.47 10.37 -3.93
CA VAL A 104 12.42 9.26 -3.77
C VAL A 104 12.31 8.55 -2.43
N SER A 105 11.46 9.01 -1.52
CA SER A 105 11.32 8.41 -0.20
C SER A 105 9.86 8.23 0.21
N ILE A 106 9.57 7.07 0.79
CA ILE A 106 8.24 6.66 1.18
C ILE A 106 8.27 5.93 2.52
N ARG A 107 7.27 6.15 3.35
CA ARG A 107 7.00 5.30 4.52
C ARG A 107 5.87 4.33 4.23
N VAL A 108 6.02 3.16 4.81
CA VAL A 108 5.08 2.05 4.69
C VAL A 108 4.68 1.61 6.08
N ALA A 109 3.38 1.50 6.31
CA ALA A 109 2.82 0.88 7.50
C ALA A 109 2.08 -0.41 7.10
N LEU A 110 2.36 -1.51 7.78
CA LEU A 110 1.82 -2.84 7.50
C LEU A 110 1.72 -3.66 8.79
N CYS A 111 1.08 -4.82 8.72
CA CYS A 111 1.10 -5.78 9.81
C CYS A 111 2.53 -6.27 10.07
N GLY A 112 2.85 -6.52 11.32
CA GLY A 112 4.10 -7.13 11.71
C GLY A 112 4.10 -8.65 11.58
N ASN A 113 5.10 -9.29 12.18
CA ASN A 113 5.28 -10.73 12.11
C ASN A 113 4.39 -11.52 13.08
N ASN A 114 3.80 -10.84 14.06
CA ASN A 114 2.85 -11.43 15.00
C ASN A 114 1.42 -11.21 14.54
N SER A 115 0.60 -12.26 14.58
CA SER A 115 -0.84 -12.18 14.29
C SER A 115 -1.65 -11.35 15.31
N ASN A 116 -1.05 -10.93 16.41
CA ASN A 116 -1.70 -10.28 17.55
C ASN A 116 -1.65 -8.74 17.49
N GLY A 117 -1.95 -8.15 16.34
CA GLY A 117 -2.08 -6.70 16.26
C GLY A 117 -0.77 -5.92 16.25
N GLU A 118 0.31 -6.54 15.82
CA GLU A 118 1.59 -5.88 15.62
C GLU A 118 1.54 -4.99 14.37
N LEU A 119 1.91 -3.73 14.53
CA LEU A 119 2.11 -2.74 13.47
C LEU A 119 3.60 -2.57 13.23
N LYS A 120 4.00 -2.67 11.96
CA LYS A 120 5.36 -2.39 11.50
C LYS A 120 5.35 -1.13 10.62
N ILE A 121 6.26 -0.22 10.88
CA ILE A 121 6.50 0.96 10.05
C ILE A 121 7.94 0.91 9.56
N THR A 122 8.14 1.11 8.27
CA THR A 122 9.46 1.10 7.64
C THR A 122 9.53 2.13 6.53
N SER A 123 10.72 2.48 6.09
CA SER A 123 10.94 3.45 5.02
C SER A 123 11.66 2.85 3.83
N TYR A 124 11.47 3.44 2.67
CA TYR A 124 12.29 3.23 1.49
C TYR A 124 12.77 4.59 0.96
N PRO A 125 14.07 4.75 0.65
CA PRO A 125 15.16 3.81 0.92
C PRO A 125 15.26 3.47 2.40
N SER A 126 15.69 2.23 2.70
CA SER A 126 15.86 1.77 4.08
C SER A 126 16.98 2.56 4.76
N VAL A 127 16.65 3.21 5.87
CA VAL A 127 17.63 3.88 6.75
C VAL A 127 17.91 2.95 7.93
N GLN A 128 19.17 2.89 8.35
CA GLN A 128 19.55 2.06 9.50
C GLN A 128 18.75 2.49 10.75
N ASN A 129 18.07 1.54 11.41
CA ASN A 129 17.22 1.76 12.58
C ASN A 129 15.91 2.54 12.34
N ASP A 130 15.41 2.62 11.11
CA ASP A 130 14.14 3.29 10.78
C ASP A 130 12.91 2.35 10.79
N GLU A 131 13.12 1.10 11.21
CA GLU A 131 12.05 0.14 11.40
C GLU A 131 11.46 0.29 12.81
N ILE A 132 10.17 0.58 12.88
CA ILE A 132 9.42 0.71 14.13
C ILE A 132 8.42 -0.43 14.19
N VAL A 133 8.42 -1.17 15.29
CA VAL A 133 7.45 -2.24 15.56
C VAL A 133 6.69 -1.90 16.84
N ILE A 134 5.37 -1.92 16.78
CA ILE A 134 4.47 -1.53 17.86
C ILE A 134 3.39 -2.59 18.02
N ASN A 135 3.15 -3.02 19.25
CA ASN A 135 1.94 -3.79 19.58
C ASN A 135 0.75 -2.83 19.67
N ALA A 136 0.06 -2.63 18.55
CA ALA A 136 -1.00 -1.63 18.40
C ALA A 136 -2.36 -2.13 18.89
N ALA A 137 -2.57 -3.45 18.91
CA ALA A 137 -3.82 -4.09 19.33
C ALA A 137 -3.57 -5.50 19.88
N ASN A 138 -4.56 -6.06 20.59
CA ASN A 138 -4.53 -7.45 21.06
C ASN A 138 -5.12 -8.45 20.03
N HIS A 139 -5.64 -7.95 18.92
CA HIS A 139 -6.27 -8.71 17.84
C HIS A 139 -5.68 -8.29 16.49
N PRO A 140 -5.83 -9.09 15.45
CA PRO A 140 -5.33 -8.74 14.12
C PRO A 140 -5.82 -7.34 13.68
N ILE A 141 -4.93 -6.57 13.09
CA ILE A 141 -5.27 -5.26 12.56
C ILE A 141 -6.09 -5.42 11.29
N SER A 142 -7.22 -4.74 11.18
CA SER A 142 -8.09 -4.74 10.00
C SER A 142 -7.85 -3.53 9.09
N THR A 143 -7.40 -2.42 9.66
CA THR A 143 -7.18 -1.18 8.91
C THR A 143 -5.97 -0.45 9.41
N ILE A 144 -5.20 0.09 8.47
CA ILE A 144 -4.05 0.96 8.72
C ILE A 144 -4.22 2.19 7.83
N LYS A 145 -4.04 3.39 8.39
CA LYS A 145 -4.04 4.65 7.65
C LYS A 145 -3.00 5.62 8.18
N PHE A 146 -2.20 6.18 7.28
CA PHE A 146 -1.43 7.37 7.57
C PHE A 146 -2.36 8.59 7.61
N CYS A 147 -2.26 9.40 8.64
CA CYS A 147 -2.89 10.70 8.66
C CYS A 147 -2.16 11.61 7.65
N ASN A 148 -2.93 12.25 6.78
CA ASN A 148 -2.38 13.14 5.74
C ASN A 148 -1.69 14.34 6.40
N ALA A 149 -0.37 14.26 6.55
CA ALA A 149 0.43 15.20 7.32
C ALA A 149 0.44 16.62 6.75
N LYS A 150 0.11 16.83 5.47
CA LYS A 150 0.09 18.19 4.88
C LYS A 150 -0.87 19.13 5.60
N GLN A 151 -1.99 18.66 6.10
CA GLN A 151 -2.92 19.47 6.90
C GLN A 151 -2.49 19.62 8.37
N TYR A 152 -1.81 18.61 8.92
CA TYR A 152 -1.37 18.61 10.32
C TYR A 152 -0.04 19.34 10.53
N LEU A 153 0.88 19.24 9.57
CA LEU A 153 2.21 19.90 9.64
C LEU A 153 2.13 21.42 9.46
N ALA A 154 1.11 21.95 8.80
CA ALA A 154 0.87 23.39 8.75
C ALA A 154 0.62 23.98 10.15
N ASN A 155 0.10 23.19 11.09
CA ASN A 155 -0.20 23.58 12.47
C ASN A 155 0.90 23.19 13.49
N LEU A 156 1.87 22.35 13.08
CA LEU A 156 2.95 21.85 13.93
C LEU A 156 4.32 22.37 13.55
N SER A 157 4.39 23.52 12.88
CA SER A 157 5.64 24.16 12.40
C SER A 157 6.67 24.50 13.48
N SER A 158 6.40 24.17 14.73
CA SER A 158 7.32 24.39 15.88
C SER A 158 8.00 23.10 16.40
N ASN A 159 7.64 21.90 15.94
CA ASN A 159 8.21 20.66 16.50
C ASN A 159 8.84 19.79 15.40
N LYS A 160 10.14 19.94 15.20
CA LYS A 160 10.95 19.30 14.15
C LYS A 160 11.03 17.75 14.18
N ASN A 161 10.39 17.08 15.14
CA ASN A 161 10.52 15.63 15.37
C ASN A 161 9.21 14.84 15.18
N SER A 162 8.13 15.44 14.69
CA SER A 162 6.89 14.72 14.49
C SER A 162 6.87 14.01 13.11
N GLY A 163 7.09 12.71 13.14
CA GLY A 163 6.82 11.85 11.97
C GLY A 163 5.32 11.77 11.65
N PRO A 164 4.95 11.18 10.50
CA PRO A 164 3.55 11.01 10.15
C PRO A 164 2.83 10.13 11.17
N LEU A 165 1.62 10.54 11.56
CA LEU A 165 0.78 9.76 12.47
C LEU A 165 0.13 8.60 11.71
N VAL A 166 0.03 7.46 12.39
CA VAL A 166 -0.66 6.27 11.88
C VAL A 166 -1.83 5.94 12.78
N ALA A 167 -2.99 5.70 12.19
CA ALA A 167 -4.17 5.17 12.85
C ALA A 167 -4.36 3.70 12.48
N THR A 168 -4.76 2.88 13.44
CA THR A 168 -5.10 1.47 13.23
C THR A 168 -6.46 1.15 13.86
N ALA A 169 -7.14 0.17 13.28
CA ALA A 169 -8.30 -0.47 13.90
C ALA A 169 -8.12 -1.98 13.87
N SER A 170 -8.61 -2.68 14.92
CA SER A 170 -8.56 -4.14 15.00
C SER A 170 -9.88 -4.77 14.51
N THR A 171 -9.88 -6.08 14.28
CA THR A 171 -11.07 -6.83 13.86
C THR A 171 -12.15 -6.93 14.95
N HIS A 172 -11.83 -6.62 16.19
CA HIS A 172 -12.75 -6.75 17.34
C HIS A 172 -12.99 -5.43 18.10
N GLY A 173 -12.64 -4.30 17.50
CA GLY A 173 -12.91 -2.96 18.06
C GLY A 173 -11.87 -2.48 19.06
#